data_9edb8b0821e20582ab93b72cd9b2e568
#
_entry.id   9edb8b0821e20582ab93b72cd9b2e568
#
_cell.length_a   1.000
_cell.length_b   1.000
_cell.length_c   1.000
_cell.angle_alpha   90.00
_cell.angle_beta   90.00
_cell.angle_gamma   90.00
#
_symmetry.space_group_name_H-M   'P 1'
#
loop_
_entity.id
_entity.type
_entity.pdbx_description
1 polymer ?
#
loop_
_entity_poly.entity_id
_entity_poly.type
_entity_poly.pdbx_seq_one_letter_code
_entity_poly.pdbx_strand_id
1 'polypeptide(L)'
;LMAVHQAGWNYVPLNSNLTSAELSYILGDAGAKALVADQRFAAVAVAAANQAGVPEPGRLSVGAIPGFTPLDVALADQPDRTPEHRVAGQFMQYTSGTTGRPKAVQRDLPSFDPETWVSVFSGNLSRYDIEPGGDAVHLVTSPMYHMAPLSFGYFSAHFEHPVVLMDKWDAELALQLIERHRVTDVHMVPTQLHRLMQLPEDVRNGYDVSSLRQVIHAAAPCPIDLKRRLFDWLGPVIYEFYGATEGGGTIATPQDWLTHPGTVGRPWPGADVKVLDESGRELPPGTVGTVYLMLMGGDFRYKGDPDKTTASRQGDYFTVGDMGELDEDGFLYLRDRKIDMIISGGVNIYPAEIEATLLSHPAVGDAAAFGIPDDEWGEQVKAVVEPAAPYAASPALADELLAHCASALAKYKCPRSIDFTDAMPRDPNGKLYKRRLRDPYWDGRRRGI
;
A
#
# COMPACT_ATOMS: atom_id res chain seq x y z
N LEU A 1 8.98 -9.40 15.88
CA LEU A 1 7.71 -8.71 15.87
C LEU A 1 6.91 -9.05 17.15
N MET A 2 6.44 -10.31 17.29
CA MET A 2 5.65 -10.76 18.45
C MET A 2 6.33 -10.44 19.79
N ALA A 3 7.62 -10.70 19.92
CA ALA A 3 8.37 -10.41 21.15
C ALA A 3 8.37 -8.90 21.50
N VAL A 4 8.55 -8.02 20.54
CA VAL A 4 8.54 -6.56 20.76
C VAL A 4 7.14 -6.08 21.15
N HIS A 5 6.10 -6.64 20.52
CA HIS A 5 4.71 -6.39 20.88
C HIS A 5 4.41 -6.87 22.32
N GLN A 6 4.86 -8.06 22.70
CA GLN A 6 4.73 -8.60 24.04
C GLN A 6 5.49 -7.80 25.11
N ALA A 7 6.56 -7.11 24.73
CA ALA A 7 7.38 -6.29 25.62
C ALA A 7 6.87 -4.85 25.80
N GLY A 8 5.79 -4.46 25.13
CA GLY A 8 5.26 -3.10 25.21
C GLY A 8 6.15 -2.03 24.52
N TRP A 9 6.85 -2.40 23.48
CA TRP A 9 7.74 -1.50 22.77
C TRP A 9 7.18 -1.10 21.40
N ASN A 10 7.57 0.09 20.94
CA ASN A 10 7.35 0.44 19.54
C ASN A 10 8.33 -0.33 18.66
N TYR A 11 7.84 -0.84 17.52
CA TYR A 11 8.70 -1.41 16.50
C TYR A 11 8.48 -0.74 15.14
N VAL A 12 9.58 -0.60 14.41
CA VAL A 12 9.63 0.02 13.10
C VAL A 12 10.00 -1.03 12.08
N PRO A 13 9.06 -1.51 11.26
CA PRO A 13 9.40 -2.35 10.13
C PRO A 13 10.20 -1.53 9.10
N LEU A 14 11.34 -2.05 8.65
CA LEU A 14 12.29 -1.34 7.80
C LEU A 14 12.33 -1.96 6.40
N ASN A 15 12.25 -1.11 5.37
CA ASN A 15 12.38 -1.54 4.00
C ASN A 15 13.83 -2.03 3.75
N SER A 16 13.96 -3.28 3.30
CA SER A 16 15.24 -3.94 3.02
C SER A 16 16.03 -3.32 1.85
N ASN A 17 15.40 -2.45 1.06
CA ASN A 17 16.04 -1.75 -0.07
C ASN A 17 16.56 -0.35 0.28
N LEU A 18 16.47 0.06 1.56
CA LEU A 18 17.00 1.34 2.00
C LEU A 18 18.53 1.37 1.94
N THR A 19 19.07 2.52 1.57
CA THR A 19 20.49 2.81 1.72
C THR A 19 20.87 2.98 3.19
N SER A 20 22.16 2.88 3.51
CA SER A 20 22.61 3.09 4.90
C SER A 20 22.29 4.48 5.43
N ALA A 21 22.30 5.51 4.58
CA ALA A 21 21.95 6.88 4.97
C ALA A 21 20.46 7.02 5.32
N GLU A 22 19.57 6.43 4.49
CA GLU A 22 18.12 6.43 4.73
C GLU A 22 17.79 5.64 6.00
N LEU A 23 18.40 4.46 6.16
CA LEU A 23 18.23 3.64 7.34
C LEU A 23 18.72 4.34 8.61
N SER A 24 19.90 4.98 8.56
CA SER A 24 20.44 5.77 9.66
C SER A 24 19.50 6.92 10.07
N TYR A 25 18.91 7.62 9.09
CA TYR A 25 17.93 8.65 9.34
C TYR A 25 16.73 8.11 10.13
N ILE A 26 16.16 6.98 9.70
CA ILE A 26 15.01 6.36 10.36
C ILE A 26 15.37 5.91 11.78
N LEU A 27 16.52 5.25 11.96
CA LEU A 27 16.99 4.81 13.28
C LEU A 27 17.18 5.98 14.24
N GLY A 28 17.78 7.07 13.77
CA GLY A 28 17.98 8.29 14.54
C GLY A 28 16.67 9.00 14.88
N ASP A 29 15.80 9.20 13.89
CA ASP A 29 14.49 9.83 14.08
C ASP A 29 13.59 9.00 15.00
N ALA A 30 13.58 7.68 14.86
CA ALA A 30 12.85 6.76 15.73
C ALA A 30 13.39 6.77 17.18
N GLY A 31 14.64 7.17 17.37
CA GLY A 31 15.35 7.01 18.65
C GLY A 31 15.56 5.54 18.99
N ALA A 32 15.87 4.73 17.97
CA ALA A 32 15.95 3.28 18.06
C ALA A 32 16.95 2.84 19.12
N LYS A 33 16.54 1.96 20.04
CA LYS A 33 17.37 1.36 21.09
C LYS A 33 17.94 0.01 20.67
N ALA A 34 17.29 -0.64 19.69
CA ALA A 34 17.75 -1.88 19.13
C ALA A 34 17.52 -1.92 17.60
N LEU A 35 18.35 -2.68 16.90
CA LEU A 35 18.22 -3.03 15.50
C LEU A 35 18.43 -4.53 15.37
N VAL A 36 17.44 -5.21 14.78
CA VAL A 36 17.55 -6.61 14.37
C VAL A 36 17.74 -6.65 12.87
N ALA A 37 18.82 -7.25 12.39
CA ALA A 37 19.13 -7.34 10.97
C ALA A 37 19.50 -8.77 10.55
N ASP A 38 19.11 -9.15 9.33
CA ASP A 38 19.58 -10.38 8.70
C ASP A 38 20.96 -10.17 8.06
N GLN A 39 21.81 -11.20 8.08
CA GLN A 39 23.17 -11.15 7.54
C GLN A 39 23.25 -10.74 6.06
N ARG A 40 22.17 -10.94 5.28
CA ARG A 40 22.07 -10.48 3.89
C ARG A 40 22.23 -8.96 3.76
N PHE A 41 21.94 -8.22 4.83
CA PHE A 41 21.99 -6.76 4.89
C PHE A 41 23.14 -6.23 5.76
N ALA A 42 24.15 -7.06 6.07
CA ALA A 42 25.21 -6.75 7.02
C ALA A 42 25.88 -5.39 6.78
N ALA A 43 26.28 -5.09 5.55
CA ALA A 43 27.00 -3.84 5.24
C ALA A 43 26.14 -2.59 5.53
N VAL A 44 24.89 -2.61 5.12
CA VAL A 44 23.93 -1.51 5.34
C VAL A 44 23.60 -1.36 6.83
N ALA A 45 23.36 -2.47 7.51
CA ALA A 45 23.00 -2.50 8.93
C ALA A 45 24.14 -1.96 9.82
N VAL A 46 25.39 -2.41 9.59
CA VAL A 46 26.57 -1.94 10.33
C VAL A 46 26.79 -0.44 10.14
N ALA A 47 26.78 0.02 8.88
CA ALA A 47 26.99 1.45 8.58
C ALA A 47 25.89 2.32 9.21
N ALA A 48 24.62 1.92 9.09
CA ALA A 48 23.50 2.66 9.63
C ALA A 48 23.47 2.66 11.16
N ALA A 49 23.74 1.52 11.82
CA ALA A 49 23.78 1.42 13.28
C ALA A 49 24.90 2.29 13.87
N ASN A 50 26.07 2.33 13.23
CA ASN A 50 27.18 3.20 13.64
C ASN A 50 26.83 4.67 13.49
N GLN A 51 26.29 5.07 12.35
CA GLN A 51 25.93 6.46 12.06
C GLN A 51 24.78 6.96 12.96
N ALA A 52 23.80 6.11 13.26
CA ALA A 52 22.66 6.45 14.13
C ALA A 52 22.98 6.31 15.62
N GLY A 53 24.14 5.76 15.99
CA GLY A 53 24.54 5.55 17.38
C GLY A 53 23.70 4.49 18.10
N VAL A 54 23.21 3.46 17.40
CA VAL A 54 22.52 2.33 18.05
C VAL A 54 23.52 1.63 18.99
N PRO A 55 23.20 1.48 20.30
CA PRO A 55 24.13 0.90 21.27
C PRO A 55 24.44 -0.57 20.95
N GLU A 56 25.68 -1.02 21.22
CA GLU A 56 26.11 -2.40 20.91
C GLU A 56 25.19 -3.47 21.49
N PRO A 57 24.71 -3.39 22.75
CA PRO A 57 23.79 -4.40 23.29
C PRO A 57 22.45 -4.49 22.56
N GLY A 58 22.08 -3.43 21.82
CA GLY A 58 20.87 -3.39 20.98
C GLY A 58 21.08 -3.87 19.55
N ARG A 59 22.29 -4.28 19.15
CA ARG A 59 22.59 -4.75 17.81
C ARG A 59 22.45 -6.27 17.75
N LEU A 60 21.36 -6.75 17.16
CA LEU A 60 21.03 -8.17 17.10
C LEU A 60 20.99 -8.62 15.66
N SER A 61 21.39 -9.87 15.39
CA SER A 61 21.42 -10.39 14.02
C SER A 61 20.81 -11.78 13.86
N VAL A 62 20.22 -12.03 12.71
CA VAL A 62 19.95 -13.36 12.19
C VAL A 62 21.14 -13.74 11.30
N GLY A 63 21.93 -14.72 11.72
CA GLY A 63 23.23 -15.02 11.14
C GLY A 63 24.34 -14.07 11.65
N ALA A 64 25.52 -14.13 11.03
CA ALA A 64 26.71 -13.44 11.50
C ALA A 64 26.86 -12.05 10.88
N ILE A 65 26.82 -11.00 11.72
CA ILE A 65 27.11 -9.61 11.32
C ILE A 65 28.18 -9.04 12.24
N PRO A 66 29.27 -8.43 11.73
CA PRO A 66 30.31 -7.81 12.55
C PRO A 66 29.72 -6.71 13.47
N GLY A 67 30.01 -6.81 14.77
CA GLY A 67 29.52 -5.85 15.78
C GLY A 67 28.04 -6.01 16.17
N PHE A 68 27.43 -7.14 15.80
CA PHE A 68 26.10 -7.54 16.22
C PHE A 68 26.17 -8.87 16.98
N THR A 69 25.31 -9.03 17.97
CA THR A 69 25.14 -10.32 18.67
C THR A 69 24.11 -11.17 17.93
N PRO A 70 24.45 -12.41 17.53
CA PRO A 70 23.46 -13.32 16.97
C PRO A 70 22.27 -13.52 17.92
N LEU A 71 21.07 -13.56 17.37
CA LEU A 71 19.84 -13.59 18.17
C LEU A 71 19.72 -14.83 19.04
N ASP A 72 20.15 -16.00 18.54
CA ASP A 72 20.24 -17.25 19.28
C ASP A 72 21.18 -17.14 20.49
N VAL A 73 22.32 -16.47 20.34
CA VAL A 73 23.27 -16.19 21.46
C VAL A 73 22.64 -15.23 22.48
N ALA A 74 21.98 -14.18 21.99
CA ALA A 74 21.33 -13.20 22.88
C ALA A 74 20.19 -13.81 23.69
N LEU A 75 19.54 -14.84 23.18
CA LEU A 75 18.41 -15.52 23.83
C LEU A 75 18.80 -16.70 24.72
N ALA A 76 20.01 -17.27 24.58
CA ALA A 76 20.43 -18.52 25.23
C ALA A 76 20.25 -18.54 26.75
N ASP A 77 20.53 -17.44 27.43
CA ASP A 77 20.46 -17.32 28.88
C ASP A 77 19.25 -16.51 29.37
N GLN A 78 18.28 -16.24 28.50
CA GLN A 78 17.10 -15.47 28.90
C GLN A 78 16.07 -16.39 29.59
N PRO A 79 15.34 -15.89 30.59
CA PRO A 79 14.31 -16.66 31.26
C PRO A 79 13.15 -16.96 30.32
N ASP A 80 12.74 -18.23 30.26
CA ASP A 80 11.54 -18.67 29.53
C ASP A 80 10.27 -18.43 30.37
N ARG A 81 9.93 -17.17 30.53
CA ARG A 81 8.71 -16.72 31.22
C ARG A 81 8.16 -15.44 30.64
N THR A 82 6.85 -15.35 30.64
CA THR A 82 6.15 -14.12 30.27
C THR A 82 6.41 -13.03 31.31
N PRO A 83 6.81 -11.81 30.89
CA PRO A 83 6.95 -10.69 31.83
C PRO A 83 5.64 -10.33 32.52
N GLU A 84 5.68 -9.88 33.76
CA GLU A 84 4.51 -9.37 34.48
C GLU A 84 4.19 -7.93 34.08
N HIS A 85 2.93 -7.51 34.26
CA HIS A 85 2.46 -6.12 34.01
C HIS A 85 2.80 -5.57 32.62
N ARG A 86 2.54 -6.36 31.59
CA ARG A 86 2.76 -5.99 30.19
C ARG A 86 1.68 -5.05 29.67
N VAL A 87 2.08 -4.13 28.82
CA VAL A 87 1.19 -3.42 27.89
C VAL A 87 1.54 -3.84 26.47
N ALA A 88 0.59 -3.77 25.55
CA ALA A 88 0.86 -4.11 24.16
C ALA A 88 1.81 -3.11 23.51
N GLY A 89 2.73 -3.59 22.67
CA GLY A 89 3.55 -2.76 21.80
C GLY A 89 2.77 -2.20 20.62
N GLN A 90 3.38 -1.28 19.88
CA GLN A 90 2.77 -0.61 18.73
C GLN A 90 3.69 -0.60 17.52
N PHE A 91 3.08 -0.62 16.32
CA PHE A 91 3.81 -0.28 15.09
C PHE A 91 4.06 1.22 15.03
N MET A 92 5.24 1.60 14.57
CA MET A 92 5.54 2.96 14.16
C MET A 92 6.00 2.92 12.70
N GLN A 93 5.04 3.08 11.78
CA GLN A 93 5.28 2.94 10.35
C GLN A 93 5.82 4.25 9.78
N TYR A 94 6.93 4.16 9.04
CA TYR A 94 7.44 5.26 8.24
C TYR A 94 6.78 5.25 6.86
N THR A 95 6.13 6.35 6.51
CA THR A 95 5.52 6.57 5.20
C THR A 95 6.38 7.48 4.34
N SER A 96 6.36 7.30 3.02
CA SER A 96 7.02 8.22 2.09
C SER A 96 6.36 9.59 2.19
N GLY A 97 6.95 10.50 2.96
CA GLY A 97 6.44 11.86 3.11
C GLY A 97 6.40 12.62 1.77
N THR A 98 5.41 13.49 1.60
CA THR A 98 5.30 14.39 0.44
C THR A 98 6.50 15.34 0.29
N THR A 99 7.26 15.55 1.36
CA THR A 99 8.43 16.45 1.44
C THR A 99 9.77 15.77 1.15
N GLY A 100 9.79 14.48 0.76
CA GLY A 100 11.00 13.73 0.38
C GLY A 100 11.67 12.93 1.49
N ARG A 101 11.43 13.22 2.78
CA ARG A 101 11.90 12.38 3.91
C ARG A 101 10.75 11.57 4.49
N PRO A 102 10.95 10.27 4.79
CA PRO A 102 9.95 9.47 5.43
C PRO A 102 9.54 10.06 6.79
N LYS A 103 8.23 10.00 7.11
CA LYS A 103 7.69 10.43 8.40
C LYS A 103 6.99 9.27 9.09
N ALA A 104 7.22 9.15 10.41
CA ALA A 104 6.57 8.14 11.22
C ALA A 104 5.15 8.57 11.59
N VAL A 105 4.21 7.65 11.42
CA VAL A 105 2.88 7.71 12.04
C VAL A 105 3.00 7.10 13.44
N GLN A 106 2.99 7.95 14.44
CA GLN A 106 3.17 7.57 15.84
C GLN A 106 1.84 7.59 16.58
N ARG A 107 1.61 6.54 17.40
CA ARG A 107 0.52 6.44 18.36
C ARG A 107 1.07 6.20 19.74
N ASP A 108 0.30 6.53 20.75
CA ASP A 108 0.64 6.16 22.13
C ASP A 108 0.46 4.65 22.32
N LEU A 109 1.25 4.07 23.22
CA LEU A 109 1.08 2.66 23.57
C LEU A 109 -0.32 2.45 24.17
N PRO A 110 -1.01 1.36 23.82
CA PRO A 110 -2.30 1.05 24.41
C PRO A 110 -2.16 0.81 25.93
N SER A 111 -3.24 1.06 26.68
CA SER A 111 -3.28 0.84 28.12
C SER A 111 -3.62 -0.57 28.53
N PHE A 112 -3.79 -1.49 27.58
CA PHE A 112 -4.19 -2.88 27.80
C PHE A 112 -3.07 -3.85 27.41
N ASP A 113 -3.18 -5.07 27.88
CA ASP A 113 -2.20 -6.15 27.65
C ASP A 113 -2.16 -6.61 26.19
N PRO A 114 -1.08 -7.33 25.78
CA PRO A 114 -0.91 -7.81 24.41
C PRO A 114 -2.00 -8.77 23.93
N GLU A 115 -2.53 -9.61 24.81
CA GLU A 115 -3.57 -10.59 24.50
C GLU A 115 -4.89 -9.89 24.14
N THR A 116 -5.27 -8.89 24.94
CA THR A 116 -6.42 -8.04 24.67
C THR A 116 -6.24 -7.27 23.35
N TRP A 117 -5.05 -6.72 23.12
CA TRP A 117 -4.75 -6.04 21.85
C TRP A 117 -4.92 -6.97 20.63
N VAL A 118 -4.35 -8.17 20.72
CA VAL A 118 -4.46 -9.16 19.65
C VAL A 118 -5.93 -9.55 19.43
N SER A 119 -6.69 -9.83 20.48
CA SER A 119 -8.11 -10.19 20.37
C SER A 119 -8.93 -9.11 19.67
N VAL A 120 -8.69 -7.83 19.99
CA VAL A 120 -9.39 -6.70 19.37
C VAL A 120 -8.99 -6.49 17.91
N PHE A 121 -7.68 -6.52 17.62
CA PHE A 121 -7.19 -6.15 16.28
C PHE A 121 -7.16 -7.31 15.29
N SER A 122 -6.96 -8.55 15.72
CA SER A 122 -7.06 -9.71 14.84
C SER A 122 -8.49 -9.93 14.34
N GLY A 123 -9.49 -9.52 15.11
CA GLY A 123 -10.90 -9.50 14.68
C GLY A 123 -11.16 -8.67 13.42
N ASN A 124 -10.19 -7.87 12.97
CA ASN A 124 -10.26 -7.23 11.66
C ASN A 124 -10.30 -8.23 10.50
N LEU A 125 -9.75 -9.45 10.67
CA LEU A 125 -9.81 -10.50 9.65
C LEU A 125 -11.25 -10.99 9.41
N SER A 126 -12.09 -11.01 10.45
CA SER A 126 -13.51 -11.41 10.33
C SER A 126 -14.32 -10.49 9.41
N ARG A 127 -13.83 -9.27 9.12
CA ARG A 127 -14.43 -8.39 8.10
C ARG A 127 -14.31 -8.93 6.68
N TYR A 128 -13.43 -9.91 6.48
CA TYR A 128 -13.19 -10.60 5.22
C TYR A 128 -13.65 -12.05 5.26
N ASP A 129 -14.53 -12.40 6.22
CA ASP A 129 -14.99 -13.76 6.46
C ASP A 129 -13.85 -14.75 6.77
N ILE A 130 -12.76 -14.26 7.40
CA ILE A 130 -11.64 -15.06 7.89
C ILE A 130 -11.80 -15.21 9.40
N GLU A 131 -12.05 -16.44 9.86
CA GLU A 131 -12.35 -16.74 11.25
C GLU A 131 -11.20 -17.51 11.92
N PRO A 132 -11.03 -17.42 13.27
CA PRO A 132 -9.97 -18.13 13.99
C PRO A 132 -10.05 -19.64 13.82
N GLY A 133 -8.91 -20.31 13.72
CA GLY A 133 -8.79 -21.76 13.58
C GLY A 133 -9.24 -22.25 12.19
N GLY A 134 -9.68 -23.52 12.13
CA GLY A 134 -10.14 -24.12 10.88
C GLY A 134 -9.01 -24.56 9.95
N ASP A 135 -9.26 -24.52 8.65
CA ASP A 135 -8.36 -24.97 7.59
C ASP A 135 -7.75 -23.82 6.77
N ALA A 136 -7.85 -22.58 7.28
CA ALA A 136 -7.35 -21.40 6.56
C ALA A 136 -5.82 -21.40 6.49
N VAL A 137 -5.29 -21.00 5.32
CA VAL A 137 -3.85 -20.85 5.05
C VAL A 137 -3.63 -19.50 4.37
N HIS A 138 -2.85 -18.63 5.00
CA HIS A 138 -2.55 -17.27 4.48
C HIS A 138 -1.28 -17.24 3.65
N LEU A 139 -1.34 -16.59 2.46
CA LEU A 139 -0.15 -16.33 1.65
C LEU A 139 0.23 -14.84 1.71
N VAL A 140 1.45 -14.56 2.17
CA VAL A 140 2.06 -13.22 2.14
C VAL A 140 2.87 -13.07 0.86
N THR A 141 2.40 -12.23 -0.06
CA THR A 141 3.01 -12.00 -1.37
C THR A 141 3.86 -10.73 -1.45
N SER A 142 3.72 -9.85 -0.47
CA SER A 142 4.36 -8.54 -0.42
C SER A 142 5.24 -8.39 0.82
N PRO A 143 6.25 -7.50 0.79
CA PRO A 143 7.17 -7.33 1.90
C PRO A 143 6.48 -6.91 3.20
N MET A 144 6.80 -7.60 4.29
CA MET A 144 6.22 -7.37 5.62
C MET A 144 6.68 -6.07 6.31
N TYR A 145 7.45 -5.22 5.66
CA TYR A 145 7.69 -3.87 6.16
C TYR A 145 6.57 -2.88 5.79
N HIS A 146 5.60 -3.29 4.96
CA HIS A 146 4.35 -2.56 4.74
C HIS A 146 3.26 -3.02 5.70
N MET A 147 2.36 -2.09 6.05
CA MET A 147 1.35 -2.35 7.09
C MET A 147 0.40 -3.50 6.73
N ALA A 148 -0.15 -3.53 5.51
CA ALA A 148 -1.15 -4.53 5.15
C ALA A 148 -0.58 -5.97 5.14
N PRO A 149 0.48 -6.32 4.38
CA PRO A 149 1.03 -7.67 4.43
C PRO A 149 1.54 -8.06 5.82
N LEU A 150 2.07 -7.10 6.60
CA LEU A 150 2.45 -7.35 7.98
C LEU A 150 1.24 -7.71 8.85
N SER A 151 0.16 -6.92 8.77
CA SER A 151 -1.02 -7.12 9.62
C SER A 151 -1.76 -8.40 9.27
N PHE A 152 -1.99 -8.68 7.98
CA PHE A 152 -2.64 -9.92 7.56
C PHE A 152 -1.84 -11.15 8.00
N GLY A 153 -0.53 -11.21 7.73
CA GLY A 153 0.31 -12.32 8.16
C GLY A 153 0.41 -12.45 9.68
N TYR A 154 0.50 -11.33 10.41
CA TYR A 154 0.57 -11.31 11.87
C TYR A 154 -0.74 -11.80 12.50
N PHE A 155 -1.89 -11.31 12.05
CA PHE A 155 -3.19 -11.71 12.60
C PHE A 155 -3.58 -13.12 12.19
N SER A 156 -3.25 -13.56 10.98
CA SER A 156 -3.44 -14.97 10.58
C SER A 156 -2.67 -15.93 11.49
N ALA A 157 -1.42 -15.59 11.85
CA ALA A 157 -0.66 -16.39 12.80
C ALA A 157 -1.31 -16.42 14.21
N HIS A 158 -1.97 -15.35 14.65
CA HIS A 158 -2.74 -15.33 15.90
C HIS A 158 -4.08 -16.06 15.80
N PHE A 159 -4.61 -16.26 14.61
CA PHE A 159 -5.76 -17.12 14.33
C PHE A 159 -5.38 -18.60 14.20
N GLU A 160 -4.10 -18.93 14.45
CA GLU A 160 -3.52 -20.27 14.30
C GLU A 160 -3.49 -20.78 12.85
N HIS A 161 -3.58 -19.87 11.87
CA HIS A 161 -3.46 -20.21 10.46
C HIS A 161 -2.00 -20.39 10.06
N PRO A 162 -1.63 -21.42 9.30
CA PRO A 162 -0.35 -21.48 8.61
C PRO A 162 -0.15 -20.26 7.71
N VAL A 163 1.05 -19.67 7.79
CA VAL A 163 1.42 -18.52 6.98
C VAL A 163 2.54 -18.91 6.02
N VAL A 164 2.27 -18.82 4.72
CA VAL A 164 3.23 -19.04 3.65
C VAL A 164 3.84 -17.70 3.26
N LEU A 165 5.17 -17.60 3.27
CA LEU A 165 5.88 -16.35 2.95
C LEU A 165 6.59 -16.47 1.60
N MET A 166 6.36 -15.51 0.70
CA MET A 166 7.17 -15.34 -0.51
C MET A 166 8.36 -14.42 -0.21
N ASP A 167 9.57 -14.84 -0.56
CA ASP A 167 10.76 -13.98 -0.42
C ASP A 167 10.76 -12.84 -1.44
N LYS A 168 10.32 -13.13 -2.67
CA LYS A 168 10.20 -12.17 -3.77
C LYS A 168 8.96 -12.50 -4.58
N TRP A 169 8.26 -11.45 -5.02
CA TRP A 169 7.10 -11.60 -5.90
C TRP A 169 7.49 -12.21 -7.25
N ASP A 170 6.75 -13.24 -7.61
CA ASP A 170 6.72 -13.87 -8.93
C ASP A 170 5.30 -14.40 -9.16
N ALA A 171 4.72 -14.10 -10.32
CA ALA A 171 3.30 -14.38 -10.58
C ALA A 171 3.01 -15.88 -10.67
N GLU A 172 3.87 -16.65 -11.34
CA GLU A 172 3.69 -18.09 -11.48
C GLU A 172 3.99 -18.82 -10.16
N LEU A 173 5.05 -18.41 -9.43
CA LEU A 173 5.35 -18.95 -8.10
C LEU A 173 4.18 -18.72 -7.13
N ALA A 174 3.47 -17.60 -7.24
CA ALA A 174 2.28 -17.38 -6.40
C ALA A 174 1.21 -18.44 -6.66
N LEU A 175 0.93 -18.78 -7.93
CA LEU A 175 -0.02 -19.84 -8.28
C LEU A 175 0.44 -21.21 -7.79
N GLN A 176 1.73 -21.53 -7.94
CA GLN A 176 2.34 -22.77 -7.43
C GLN A 176 2.17 -22.90 -5.89
N LEU A 177 2.38 -21.80 -5.16
CA LEU A 177 2.23 -21.80 -3.71
C LEU A 177 0.76 -21.92 -3.29
N ILE A 178 -0.17 -21.27 -4.03
CA ILE A 178 -1.61 -21.39 -3.79
C ILE A 178 -2.05 -22.84 -3.93
N GLU A 179 -1.71 -23.51 -5.04
CA GLU A 179 -2.04 -24.90 -5.25
C GLU A 179 -1.39 -25.81 -4.22
N ARG A 180 -0.05 -25.69 -4.05
CA ARG A 180 0.75 -26.58 -3.17
C ARG A 180 0.30 -26.56 -1.73
N HIS A 181 -0.01 -25.37 -1.20
CA HIS A 181 -0.34 -25.17 0.20
C HIS A 181 -1.85 -25.05 0.44
N ARG A 182 -2.67 -25.19 -0.60
CA ARG A 182 -4.13 -25.00 -0.53
C ARG A 182 -4.49 -23.67 0.13
N VAL A 183 -3.82 -22.59 -0.30
CA VAL A 183 -4.00 -21.24 0.24
C VAL A 183 -5.47 -20.82 0.12
N THR A 184 -6.01 -20.33 1.22
CA THR A 184 -7.41 -19.89 1.29
C THR A 184 -7.56 -18.37 1.20
N ASP A 185 -6.59 -17.64 1.75
CA ASP A 185 -6.65 -16.19 1.77
C ASP A 185 -5.28 -15.56 1.45
N VAL A 186 -5.31 -14.44 0.73
CA VAL A 186 -4.11 -13.75 0.27
C VAL A 186 -4.36 -12.26 0.18
N HIS A 187 -3.39 -11.47 0.64
CA HIS A 187 -3.36 -10.03 0.36
C HIS A 187 -2.43 -9.74 -0.81
N MET A 188 -2.95 -9.04 -1.82
CA MET A 188 -2.21 -8.61 -3.01
C MET A 188 -2.40 -7.11 -3.27
N VAL A 189 -1.56 -6.55 -4.13
CA VAL A 189 -1.79 -5.20 -4.66
C VAL A 189 -2.23 -5.27 -6.12
N PRO A 190 -2.93 -4.26 -6.66
CA PRO A 190 -3.45 -4.29 -8.04
C PRO A 190 -2.40 -4.61 -9.10
N THR A 191 -1.14 -4.16 -8.93
CA THR A 191 -0.04 -4.51 -9.84
C THR A 191 0.27 -6.01 -9.84
N GLN A 192 0.18 -6.69 -8.70
CA GLN A 192 0.35 -8.14 -8.62
C GLN A 192 -0.80 -8.87 -9.32
N LEU A 193 -2.02 -8.43 -9.09
CA LEU A 193 -3.22 -8.95 -9.76
C LEU A 193 -3.14 -8.75 -11.28
N HIS A 194 -2.68 -7.58 -11.73
CA HIS A 194 -2.46 -7.31 -13.15
C HIS A 194 -1.44 -8.27 -13.75
N ARG A 195 -0.30 -8.49 -13.09
CA ARG A 195 0.74 -9.42 -13.54
C ARG A 195 0.27 -10.88 -13.58
N LEU A 196 -0.59 -11.31 -12.66
CA LEU A 196 -1.25 -12.61 -12.75
C LEU A 196 -2.10 -12.74 -14.04
N MET A 197 -2.85 -11.68 -14.38
CA MET A 197 -3.69 -11.66 -15.58
C MET A 197 -2.89 -11.51 -16.88
N GLN A 198 -1.62 -11.13 -16.80
CA GLN A 198 -0.70 -11.12 -17.96
C GLN A 198 -0.02 -12.47 -18.23
N LEU A 199 -0.08 -13.42 -17.30
CA LEU A 199 0.38 -14.78 -17.57
C LEU A 199 -0.39 -15.37 -18.75
N PRO A 200 0.26 -16.18 -19.62
CA PRO A 200 -0.43 -16.96 -20.64
C PRO A 200 -1.60 -17.74 -20.03
N GLU A 201 -2.70 -17.80 -20.75
CA GLU A 201 -3.94 -18.40 -20.23
C GLU A 201 -3.76 -19.88 -19.87
N ASP A 202 -3.00 -20.63 -20.65
CA ASP A 202 -2.65 -22.02 -20.40
C ASP A 202 -1.80 -22.19 -19.13
N VAL A 203 -0.87 -21.27 -18.86
CA VAL A 203 -0.10 -21.25 -17.61
C VAL A 203 -1.02 -20.93 -16.43
N ARG A 204 -1.81 -19.85 -16.53
CA ARG A 204 -2.69 -19.41 -15.45
C ARG A 204 -3.73 -20.47 -15.08
N ASN A 205 -4.33 -21.14 -16.08
CA ASN A 205 -5.34 -22.17 -15.89
C ASN A 205 -4.73 -23.55 -15.59
N GLY A 206 -3.41 -23.68 -15.63
CA GLY A 206 -2.68 -24.91 -15.29
C GLY A 206 -2.59 -25.20 -13.80
N TYR A 207 -2.92 -24.23 -12.93
CA TYR A 207 -2.86 -24.35 -11.47
C TYR A 207 -4.25 -24.41 -10.83
N ASP A 208 -4.41 -25.27 -9.82
CA ASP A 208 -5.64 -25.33 -9.02
C ASP A 208 -5.66 -24.22 -7.95
N VAL A 209 -6.41 -23.17 -8.23
CA VAL A 209 -6.64 -22.04 -7.31
C VAL A 209 -7.99 -22.12 -6.60
N SER A 210 -8.71 -23.23 -6.69
CA SER A 210 -10.06 -23.42 -6.12
C SER A 210 -10.13 -23.37 -4.59
N SER A 211 -8.98 -23.41 -3.92
CA SER A 211 -8.91 -23.23 -2.46
C SER A 211 -9.08 -21.78 -2.03
N LEU A 212 -8.87 -20.80 -2.91
CA LEU A 212 -9.01 -19.39 -2.60
C LEU A 212 -10.44 -19.03 -2.21
N ARG A 213 -10.59 -18.41 -1.05
CA ARG A 213 -11.85 -17.90 -0.52
C ARG A 213 -11.84 -16.37 -0.41
N GLN A 214 -10.66 -15.79 -0.10
CA GLN A 214 -10.46 -14.36 0.06
C GLN A 214 -9.21 -13.90 -0.69
N VAL A 215 -9.39 -13.14 -1.77
CA VAL A 215 -8.33 -12.39 -2.45
C VAL A 215 -8.53 -10.92 -2.12
N ILE A 216 -7.75 -10.43 -1.18
CA ILE A 216 -7.91 -9.08 -0.63
C ILE A 216 -6.90 -8.16 -1.30
N HIS A 217 -7.36 -7.01 -1.81
CA HIS A 217 -6.43 -6.03 -2.37
C HIS A 217 -6.67 -4.61 -1.84
N ALA A 218 -5.61 -3.80 -1.92
CA ALA A 218 -5.59 -2.40 -1.50
C ALA A 218 -4.35 -1.67 -2.03
N ALA A 219 -4.09 -0.49 -1.50
CA ALA A 219 -2.88 0.33 -1.66
C ALA A 219 -2.74 1.08 -3.00
N ALA A 220 -3.48 0.74 -4.03
CA ALA A 220 -3.52 1.43 -5.31
C ALA A 220 -4.91 1.29 -5.97
N PRO A 221 -5.29 2.17 -6.90
CA PRO A 221 -6.48 1.96 -7.72
C PRO A 221 -6.41 0.65 -8.49
N CYS A 222 -7.53 -0.09 -8.52
CA CYS A 222 -7.67 -1.29 -9.33
C CYS A 222 -8.58 -0.97 -10.52
N PRO A 223 -8.09 -1.08 -11.78
CA PRO A 223 -8.94 -0.85 -12.95
C PRO A 223 -10.16 -1.75 -12.95
N ILE A 224 -11.33 -1.19 -13.28
CA ILE A 224 -12.60 -1.91 -13.28
C ILE A 224 -12.55 -3.15 -14.17
N ASP A 225 -11.97 -3.03 -15.37
CA ASP A 225 -11.87 -4.16 -16.32
C ASP A 225 -10.93 -5.25 -15.83
N LEU A 226 -9.83 -4.88 -15.18
CA LEU A 226 -8.96 -5.85 -14.52
C LEU A 226 -9.72 -6.64 -13.46
N LYS A 227 -10.46 -5.95 -12.60
CA LYS A 227 -11.18 -6.58 -11.50
C LYS A 227 -12.35 -7.45 -12.01
N ARG A 228 -13.05 -7.06 -13.09
CA ARG A 228 -14.03 -7.92 -13.76
C ARG A 228 -13.42 -9.22 -14.26
N ARG A 229 -12.30 -9.15 -14.99
CA ARG A 229 -11.57 -10.33 -15.48
C ARG A 229 -11.10 -11.24 -14.33
N LEU A 230 -10.75 -10.68 -13.19
CA LEU A 230 -10.41 -11.45 -11.99
C LEU A 230 -11.63 -12.16 -11.41
N PHE A 231 -12.80 -11.52 -11.37
CA PHE A 231 -14.05 -12.17 -10.97
C PHE A 231 -14.46 -13.30 -11.92
N ASP A 232 -14.25 -13.11 -13.23
CA ASP A 232 -14.52 -14.15 -14.23
C ASP A 232 -13.63 -15.38 -14.04
N TRP A 233 -12.39 -15.18 -13.60
CA TRP A 233 -11.42 -16.25 -13.36
C TRP A 233 -11.56 -16.91 -11.98
N LEU A 234 -11.60 -16.11 -10.91
CA LEU A 234 -11.52 -16.59 -9.52
C LEU A 234 -12.90 -16.75 -8.85
N GLY A 235 -13.96 -16.22 -9.47
CA GLY A 235 -15.27 -16.13 -8.83
C GLY A 235 -15.39 -14.99 -7.80
N PRO A 236 -16.48 -14.97 -6.98
CA PRO A 236 -16.79 -13.88 -6.06
C PRO A 236 -16.00 -13.96 -4.76
N VAL A 237 -14.67 -13.97 -4.86
CA VAL A 237 -13.74 -14.07 -3.72
C VAL A 237 -12.88 -12.83 -3.52
N ILE A 238 -13.13 -11.74 -4.29
CA ILE A 238 -12.25 -10.57 -4.34
C ILE A 238 -12.80 -9.46 -3.46
N TYR A 239 -12.09 -9.16 -2.40
CA TYR A 239 -12.34 -8.07 -1.46
C TYR A 239 -11.42 -6.89 -1.78
N GLU A 240 -11.90 -5.69 -1.55
CA GLU A 240 -11.10 -4.47 -1.62
C GLU A 240 -11.24 -3.69 -0.32
N PHE A 241 -10.14 -3.11 0.15
CA PHE A 241 -10.24 -2.08 1.18
C PHE A 241 -9.46 -0.84 0.80
N TYR A 242 -9.96 0.29 1.24
CA TYR A 242 -9.24 1.55 1.24
C TYR A 242 -9.01 1.96 2.69
N GLY A 243 -7.81 2.40 3.01
CA GLY A 243 -7.44 2.84 4.34
C GLY A 243 -6.07 3.49 4.36
N ALA A 244 -5.80 4.18 5.45
CA ALA A 244 -4.53 4.86 5.68
C ALA A 244 -3.79 4.27 6.89
N THR A 245 -2.47 4.45 6.91
CA THR A 245 -1.64 4.09 8.07
C THR A 245 -2.09 4.84 9.32
N GLU A 246 -2.65 6.02 9.13
CA GLU A 246 -3.21 6.90 10.15
C GLU A 246 -4.48 6.33 10.80
N GLY A 247 -5.17 5.40 10.16
CA GLY A 247 -6.39 4.74 10.65
C GLY A 247 -7.56 4.90 9.68
N GLY A 248 -8.73 4.42 10.08
CA GLY A 248 -9.95 4.53 9.28
C GLY A 248 -9.93 3.72 7.99
N GLY A 249 -11.07 3.59 7.35
CA GLY A 249 -11.14 2.96 6.05
C GLY A 249 -12.51 2.43 5.67
N THR A 250 -12.57 1.92 4.44
CA THR A 250 -13.74 1.28 3.84
C THR A 250 -13.42 -0.14 3.42
N ILE A 251 -14.43 -0.94 3.20
CA ILE A 251 -14.34 -2.29 2.64
C ILE A 251 -15.44 -2.50 1.62
N ALA A 252 -15.08 -3.07 0.48
CA ALA A 252 -15.99 -3.62 -0.51
C ALA A 252 -15.89 -5.14 -0.48
N THR A 253 -17.00 -5.79 -0.15
CA THR A 253 -17.14 -7.24 -0.33
C THR A 253 -17.25 -7.56 -1.83
N PRO A 254 -17.09 -8.83 -2.25
CA PRO A 254 -17.33 -9.22 -3.62
C PRO A 254 -18.70 -8.79 -4.13
N GLN A 255 -19.75 -8.93 -3.31
CA GLN A 255 -21.11 -8.56 -3.66
C GLN A 255 -21.30 -7.05 -3.79
N ASP A 256 -20.70 -6.26 -2.87
CA ASP A 256 -20.74 -4.80 -2.95
C ASP A 256 -20.13 -4.32 -4.26
N TRP A 257 -18.96 -4.87 -4.62
CA TRP A 257 -18.27 -4.44 -5.84
C TRP A 257 -19.00 -4.85 -7.12
N LEU A 258 -19.61 -6.05 -7.16
CA LEU A 258 -20.38 -6.50 -8.31
C LEU A 258 -21.62 -5.63 -8.57
N THR A 259 -22.22 -5.09 -7.51
CA THR A 259 -23.39 -4.17 -7.62
C THR A 259 -22.96 -2.71 -7.80
N HIS A 260 -21.78 -2.33 -7.31
CA HIS A 260 -21.23 -0.95 -7.36
C HIS A 260 -19.80 -0.98 -7.96
N PRO A 261 -19.64 -1.27 -9.25
CA PRO A 261 -18.31 -1.40 -9.86
C PRO A 261 -17.48 -0.13 -9.75
N GLY A 262 -16.23 -0.26 -9.29
CA GLY A 262 -15.29 0.86 -9.09
C GLY A 262 -15.30 1.45 -7.68
N THR A 263 -16.21 1.00 -6.81
CA THR A 263 -16.20 1.40 -5.40
C THR A 263 -15.02 0.79 -4.64
N VAL A 264 -14.53 1.52 -3.63
CA VAL A 264 -13.63 1.00 -2.58
C VAL A 264 -14.41 0.63 -1.31
N GLY A 265 -15.74 0.57 -1.40
CA GLY A 265 -16.64 0.08 -0.37
C GLY A 265 -17.23 1.14 0.54
N ARG A 266 -17.78 0.68 1.66
CA ARG A 266 -18.40 1.49 2.71
C ARG A 266 -17.52 1.50 3.96
N PRO A 267 -17.71 2.49 4.87
CA PRO A 267 -17.00 2.54 6.14
C PRO A 267 -17.05 1.23 6.92
N TRP A 268 -15.97 0.88 7.58
CA TRP A 268 -15.95 -0.25 8.52
C TRP A 268 -17.02 -0.07 9.61
N PRO A 269 -17.52 -1.14 10.22
CA PRO A 269 -18.40 -1.04 11.37
C PRO A 269 -17.81 -0.14 12.47
N GLY A 270 -18.56 0.91 12.86
CA GLY A 270 -18.12 1.92 13.82
C GLY A 270 -17.20 3.00 13.25
N ALA A 271 -16.84 2.95 11.96
CA ALA A 271 -16.15 4.01 11.25
C ALA A 271 -17.14 4.91 10.50
N ASP A 272 -16.64 6.04 10.01
CA ASP A 272 -17.35 6.95 9.14
C ASP A 272 -16.42 7.59 8.12
N VAL A 273 -16.96 8.00 6.97
CA VAL A 273 -16.26 8.68 5.89
C VAL A 273 -17.05 9.90 5.45
N LYS A 274 -16.38 11.02 5.30
CA LYS A 274 -16.96 12.26 4.77
C LYS A 274 -16.21 12.73 3.55
N VAL A 275 -16.93 13.38 2.66
CA VAL A 275 -16.35 14.09 1.52
C VAL A 275 -16.62 15.58 1.71
N LEU A 276 -15.55 16.36 1.84
CA LEU A 276 -15.65 17.77 2.21
C LEU A 276 -15.13 18.69 1.10
N ASP A 277 -15.72 19.88 1.01
CA ASP A 277 -15.20 20.97 0.19
C ASP A 277 -13.99 21.68 0.85
N GLU A 278 -13.42 22.67 0.17
CA GLU A 278 -12.28 23.44 0.69
C GLU A 278 -12.62 24.30 1.93
N SER A 279 -13.92 24.55 2.17
CA SER A 279 -14.40 25.26 3.38
C SER A 279 -14.67 24.30 4.55
N GLY A 280 -14.51 22.99 4.35
CA GLY A 280 -14.77 21.95 5.33
C GLY A 280 -16.26 21.58 5.48
N ARG A 281 -17.09 21.95 4.52
CA ARG A 281 -18.51 21.55 4.49
C ARG A 281 -18.66 20.22 3.78
N GLU A 282 -19.53 19.39 4.30
CA GLU A 282 -19.87 18.10 3.70
C GLU A 282 -20.59 18.30 2.36
N LEU A 283 -20.15 17.55 1.36
CA LEU A 283 -20.68 17.58 0.01
C LEU A 283 -21.80 16.55 -0.15
N PRO A 284 -22.81 16.85 -0.99
CA PRO A 284 -23.86 15.88 -1.29
C PRO A 284 -23.31 14.69 -2.10
N PRO A 285 -24.00 13.53 -2.06
CA PRO A 285 -23.66 12.38 -2.88
C PRO A 285 -23.42 12.73 -4.35
N GLY A 286 -22.49 12.03 -5.01
CA GLY A 286 -22.10 12.25 -6.40
C GLY A 286 -21.22 13.49 -6.62
N THR A 287 -20.78 14.16 -5.55
CA THR A 287 -19.92 15.35 -5.66
C THR A 287 -18.51 15.04 -5.17
N VAL A 288 -17.52 15.27 -6.04
CA VAL A 288 -16.11 15.02 -5.74
C VAL A 288 -15.55 16.08 -4.79
N GLY A 289 -14.91 15.64 -3.72
CA GLY A 289 -14.23 16.48 -2.74
C GLY A 289 -13.07 15.76 -2.08
N THR A 290 -12.54 16.33 -1.00
CA THR A 290 -11.48 15.70 -0.21
C THR A 290 -12.10 14.64 0.72
N VAL A 291 -11.55 13.44 0.68
CA VAL A 291 -11.98 12.32 1.53
C VAL A 291 -11.39 12.48 2.93
N TYR A 292 -12.27 12.37 3.93
CA TYR A 292 -11.93 12.36 5.33
C TYR A 292 -12.41 11.07 5.98
N LEU A 293 -11.50 10.43 6.71
CA LEU A 293 -11.75 9.18 7.43
C LEU A 293 -11.88 9.47 8.92
N MET A 294 -12.83 8.83 9.59
CA MET A 294 -12.97 8.91 11.04
C MET A 294 -11.77 8.27 11.74
N LEU A 295 -11.24 8.93 12.78
CA LEU A 295 -10.19 8.41 13.62
C LEU A 295 -10.69 7.18 14.40
N MET A 296 -10.05 6.04 14.15
CA MET A 296 -10.34 4.78 14.84
C MET A 296 -9.09 4.24 15.53
N GLY A 297 -9.26 3.66 16.72
CA GLY A 297 -8.16 3.01 17.43
C GLY A 297 -7.18 3.97 18.09
N GLY A 298 -7.61 5.18 18.41
CA GLY A 298 -6.82 6.21 19.10
C GLY A 298 -6.20 7.25 18.17
N ASP A 299 -5.65 8.25 18.79
CA ASP A 299 -5.05 9.41 18.13
C ASP A 299 -3.70 9.05 17.48
N PHE A 300 -3.35 9.73 16.39
CA PHE A 300 -2.02 9.63 15.77
C PHE A 300 -1.37 10.99 15.66
N ARG A 301 -0.05 11.00 15.51
CA ARG A 301 0.71 12.20 15.15
C ARG A 301 1.82 11.85 14.14
N TYR A 302 2.09 12.77 13.25
CA TYR A 302 3.31 12.70 12.45
C TYR A 302 4.47 13.11 13.33
N LYS A 303 5.40 12.19 13.59
CA LYS A 303 6.55 12.41 14.46
C LYS A 303 7.37 13.61 13.97
N GLY A 304 7.60 14.58 14.87
CA GLY A 304 8.36 15.78 14.54
C GLY A 304 7.66 16.79 13.62
N ASP A 305 6.34 16.62 13.32
CA ASP A 305 5.60 17.51 12.43
C ASP A 305 4.18 17.80 12.97
N PRO A 306 4.08 18.66 14.01
CA PRO A 306 2.78 19.00 14.60
C PRO A 306 1.91 19.79 13.62
N ASP A 307 2.49 20.61 12.76
CA ASP A 307 1.74 21.42 11.78
C ASP A 307 1.02 20.53 10.77
N LYS A 308 1.73 19.53 10.21
CA LYS A 308 1.12 18.54 9.32
C LYS A 308 0.06 17.72 10.04
N THR A 309 0.29 17.36 11.30
CA THR A 309 -0.69 16.63 12.11
C THR A 309 -1.97 17.43 12.25
N THR A 310 -1.86 18.71 12.58
CA THR A 310 -3.02 19.61 12.70
C THR A 310 -3.70 19.85 11.36
N ALA A 311 -2.93 20.11 10.30
CA ALA A 311 -3.47 20.37 8.96
C ALA A 311 -4.19 19.16 8.35
N SER A 312 -3.86 17.94 8.78
CA SER A 312 -4.52 16.73 8.31
C SER A 312 -5.88 16.46 8.97
N ARG A 313 -6.30 17.26 9.97
CA ARG A 313 -7.47 16.97 10.81
C ARG A 313 -8.60 17.94 10.64
N GLN A 314 -9.81 17.41 10.85
CA GLN A 314 -11.03 18.18 10.99
C GLN A 314 -11.96 17.49 12.03
N GLY A 315 -11.94 17.98 13.28
CA GLY A 315 -12.61 17.31 14.39
C GLY A 315 -12.10 15.88 14.59
N ASP A 316 -13.00 14.92 14.60
CA ASP A 316 -12.70 13.49 14.76
C ASP A 316 -12.27 12.80 13.44
N TYR A 317 -12.08 13.57 12.38
CA TYR A 317 -11.70 13.05 11.05
C TYR A 317 -10.32 13.52 10.66
N PHE A 318 -9.71 12.74 9.76
CA PHE A 318 -8.44 13.10 9.14
C PHE A 318 -8.46 12.82 7.64
N THR A 319 -7.59 13.49 6.91
CA THR A 319 -7.36 13.25 5.48
C THR A 319 -5.90 12.93 5.19
N VAL A 320 -5.66 12.10 4.18
CA VAL A 320 -4.35 11.87 3.58
C VAL A 320 -4.22 12.54 2.21
N GLY A 321 -5.23 13.34 1.84
CA GLY A 321 -5.28 14.13 0.61
C GLY A 321 -5.82 13.37 -0.59
N ASP A 322 -6.57 12.29 -0.37
CA ASP A 322 -7.27 11.60 -1.44
C ASP A 322 -8.57 12.33 -1.80
N MET A 323 -8.91 12.32 -3.08
CA MET A 323 -10.13 12.90 -3.65
C MET A 323 -11.10 11.77 -4.00
N GLY A 324 -12.39 11.99 -3.74
CA GLY A 324 -13.42 10.99 -4.03
C GLY A 324 -14.82 11.53 -3.85
N GLU A 325 -15.80 10.67 -4.01
CA GLU A 325 -17.22 10.96 -3.80
C GLU A 325 -17.92 9.77 -3.12
N LEU A 326 -18.97 10.04 -2.41
CA LEU A 326 -19.91 9.03 -1.90
C LEU A 326 -21.12 8.98 -2.84
N ASP A 327 -21.68 7.79 -3.09
CA ASP A 327 -22.98 7.68 -3.73
C ASP A 327 -24.13 7.76 -2.70
N GLU A 328 -25.39 7.63 -3.18
CA GLU A 328 -26.58 7.69 -2.32
C GLU A 328 -26.66 6.52 -1.35
N ASP A 329 -26.01 5.39 -1.65
CA ASP A 329 -25.95 4.18 -0.83
C ASP A 329 -24.77 4.20 0.16
N GLY A 330 -23.95 5.25 0.14
CA GLY A 330 -22.79 5.45 1.02
C GLY A 330 -21.53 4.70 0.58
N PHE A 331 -21.46 4.26 -0.67
CA PHE A 331 -20.23 3.69 -1.24
C PHE A 331 -19.27 4.79 -1.65
N LEU A 332 -17.98 4.62 -1.30
CA LEU A 332 -16.91 5.54 -1.65
C LEU A 332 -16.28 5.15 -3.01
N TYR A 333 -16.11 6.16 -3.85
CA TYR A 333 -15.37 6.07 -5.11
C TYR A 333 -14.18 7.02 -5.07
N LEU A 334 -12.97 6.49 -5.15
CA LEU A 334 -11.76 7.29 -5.21
C LEU A 334 -11.51 7.79 -6.63
N ARG A 335 -11.05 9.04 -6.74
CA ARG A 335 -10.68 9.64 -8.03
C ARG A 335 -9.18 9.68 -8.22
N ASP A 336 -8.46 10.33 -7.31
CA ASP A 336 -6.99 10.39 -7.28
C ASP A 336 -6.52 11.09 -5.99
N ARG A 337 -5.21 11.31 -5.87
CA ARG A 337 -4.66 12.20 -4.85
C ARG A 337 -4.72 13.65 -5.30
N LYS A 338 -5.07 14.57 -4.42
CA LYS A 338 -5.07 16.02 -4.70
C LYS A 338 -3.73 16.49 -5.31
N ILE A 339 -2.60 15.96 -4.79
CA ILE A 339 -1.25 16.31 -5.25
C ILE A 339 -0.90 15.77 -6.65
N ASP A 340 -1.58 14.72 -7.12
CA ASP A 340 -1.33 14.10 -8.43
C ASP A 340 -2.32 14.59 -9.49
N MET A 341 -3.40 15.27 -9.09
CA MET A 341 -4.38 15.87 -9.98
C MET A 341 -3.71 16.84 -10.96
N ILE A 342 -4.08 16.77 -12.21
CA ILE A 342 -3.59 17.65 -13.28
C ILE A 342 -4.58 18.78 -13.46
N ILE A 343 -4.10 20.03 -13.49
CA ILE A 343 -4.93 21.21 -13.72
C ILE A 343 -4.59 21.78 -15.11
N SER A 344 -5.43 21.45 -16.08
CA SER A 344 -5.25 21.88 -17.46
C SER A 344 -6.37 22.84 -17.87
N GLY A 345 -6.04 24.11 -18.13
CA GLY A 345 -7.02 25.13 -18.49
C GLY A 345 -8.11 25.33 -17.43
N GLY A 346 -7.78 25.16 -16.15
CA GLY A 346 -8.74 25.26 -15.04
C GLY A 346 -9.63 24.02 -14.85
N VAL A 347 -9.39 22.95 -15.61
CA VAL A 347 -10.13 21.69 -15.48
C VAL A 347 -9.29 20.67 -14.71
N ASN A 348 -9.89 20.07 -13.70
CA ASN A 348 -9.28 18.98 -12.95
C ASN A 348 -9.34 17.68 -13.74
N ILE A 349 -8.17 17.07 -13.98
CA ILE A 349 -8.00 15.79 -14.66
C ILE A 349 -7.36 14.82 -13.68
N TYR A 350 -7.94 13.64 -13.56
CA TYR A 350 -7.49 12.60 -12.62
C TYR A 350 -6.66 11.56 -13.36
N PRO A 351 -5.34 11.45 -13.08
CA PRO A 351 -4.45 10.49 -13.71
C PRO A 351 -4.91 9.04 -13.68
N ALA A 352 -5.53 8.61 -12.59
CA ALA A 352 -5.98 7.22 -12.41
C ALA A 352 -6.93 6.74 -13.54
N GLU A 353 -7.79 7.62 -14.08
CA GLU A 353 -8.69 7.28 -15.20
C GLU A 353 -7.90 7.02 -16.49
N ILE A 354 -6.84 7.79 -16.71
CA ILE A 354 -5.97 7.67 -17.89
C ILE A 354 -5.12 6.41 -17.77
N GLU A 355 -4.55 6.17 -16.59
CA GLU A 355 -3.75 4.98 -16.28
C GLU A 355 -4.60 3.71 -16.44
N ALA A 356 -5.83 3.69 -15.94
CA ALA A 356 -6.75 2.58 -16.12
C ALA A 356 -7.06 2.31 -17.60
N THR A 357 -7.25 3.36 -18.40
CA THR A 357 -7.46 3.24 -19.85
C THR A 357 -6.24 2.65 -20.54
N LEU A 358 -5.03 3.15 -20.24
CA LEU A 358 -3.79 2.61 -20.80
C LEU A 358 -3.59 1.14 -20.41
N LEU A 359 -3.81 0.79 -19.15
CA LEU A 359 -3.68 -0.60 -18.65
C LEU A 359 -4.70 -1.59 -19.25
N SER A 360 -5.78 -1.11 -19.87
CA SER A 360 -6.71 -1.96 -20.59
C SER A 360 -6.17 -2.43 -21.96
N HIS A 361 -5.13 -1.79 -22.47
CA HIS A 361 -4.51 -2.14 -23.74
C HIS A 361 -3.51 -3.31 -23.58
N PRO A 362 -3.55 -4.35 -24.43
CA PRO A 362 -2.72 -5.55 -24.26
C PRO A 362 -1.20 -5.30 -24.35
N ALA A 363 -0.79 -4.22 -25.03
CA ALA A 363 0.61 -3.85 -25.13
C ALA A 363 1.17 -3.10 -23.90
N VAL A 364 0.33 -2.83 -22.88
CA VAL A 364 0.73 -2.06 -21.69
C VAL A 364 0.93 -2.97 -20.51
N GLY A 365 2.18 -3.05 -20.04
CA GLY A 365 2.57 -3.76 -18.83
C GLY A 365 2.37 -2.93 -17.57
N ASP A 366 2.66 -1.63 -17.66
CA ASP A 366 2.41 -0.65 -16.61
C ASP A 366 2.28 0.76 -17.18
N ALA A 367 1.61 1.67 -16.47
CA ALA A 367 1.38 3.02 -16.93
C ALA A 367 1.40 4.04 -15.78
N ALA A 368 1.84 5.26 -16.09
CA ALA A 368 1.75 6.43 -15.24
C ALA A 368 1.30 7.63 -16.05
N ALA A 369 0.37 8.43 -15.52
CA ALA A 369 -0.02 9.70 -16.07
C ALA A 369 0.21 10.84 -15.08
N PHE A 370 0.62 12.01 -15.58
CA PHE A 370 0.88 13.20 -14.75
C PHE A 370 0.89 14.48 -15.60
N GLY A 371 0.76 15.61 -14.91
CA GLY A 371 0.85 16.93 -15.55
C GLY A 371 2.30 17.35 -15.77
N ILE A 372 2.58 17.86 -16.95
CA ILE A 372 3.81 18.56 -17.28
C ILE A 372 3.50 20.01 -17.65
N PRO A 373 4.48 20.95 -17.55
CA PRO A 373 4.23 22.36 -17.86
C PRO A 373 3.72 22.58 -19.28
N ASP A 374 2.72 23.45 -19.41
CA ASP A 374 2.18 23.93 -20.68
C ASP A 374 1.95 25.44 -20.57
N ASP A 375 2.47 26.22 -21.53
CA ASP A 375 2.46 27.68 -21.46
C ASP A 375 1.06 28.27 -21.69
N GLU A 376 0.15 27.52 -22.35
CA GLU A 376 -1.23 27.94 -22.63
C GLU A 376 -2.22 27.43 -21.57
N TRP A 377 -2.07 26.19 -21.16
CA TRP A 377 -3.04 25.49 -20.32
C TRP A 377 -2.59 25.33 -18.87
N GLY A 378 -1.37 25.79 -18.53
CA GLY A 378 -0.73 25.58 -17.24
C GLY A 378 -0.12 24.20 -17.14
N GLU A 379 -0.93 23.15 -17.25
CA GLU A 379 -0.47 21.77 -17.35
C GLU A 379 -1.06 21.06 -18.58
N GLN A 380 -0.30 20.14 -19.17
CA GLN A 380 -0.79 19.18 -20.13
C GLN A 380 -0.56 17.76 -19.65
N VAL A 381 -1.41 16.83 -20.09
CA VAL A 381 -1.32 15.43 -19.71
C VAL A 381 -0.17 14.75 -20.45
N LYS A 382 0.72 14.12 -19.70
CA LYS A 382 1.80 13.24 -20.16
C LYS A 382 1.57 11.83 -19.62
N ALA A 383 1.83 10.82 -20.44
CA ALA A 383 1.89 9.44 -19.95
C ALA A 383 3.29 8.85 -20.17
N VAL A 384 3.66 7.91 -19.29
CA VAL A 384 4.81 7.04 -19.43
C VAL A 384 4.31 5.60 -19.36
N VAL A 385 4.77 4.76 -20.26
CA VAL A 385 4.31 3.37 -20.41
C VAL A 385 5.50 2.41 -20.36
N GLU A 386 5.34 1.34 -19.59
CA GLU A 386 6.18 0.15 -19.65
C GLU A 386 5.48 -0.86 -20.57
N PRO A 387 6.06 -1.21 -21.74
CA PRO A 387 5.42 -2.17 -22.65
C PRO A 387 5.35 -3.57 -22.05
N ALA A 388 4.24 -4.27 -22.29
CA ALA A 388 4.12 -5.70 -21.97
C ALA A 388 4.86 -6.53 -23.03
N ALA A 389 5.52 -7.62 -22.63
CA ALA A 389 6.07 -8.56 -23.61
C ALA A 389 4.92 -9.22 -24.42
N PRO A 390 5.07 -9.44 -25.75
CA PRO A 390 6.26 -9.24 -26.57
C PRO A 390 6.39 -7.86 -27.23
N TYR A 391 5.61 -6.86 -26.82
CA TYR A 391 5.61 -5.52 -27.41
C TYR A 391 6.88 -4.76 -27.05
N ALA A 392 7.29 -3.86 -27.95
CA ALA A 392 8.46 -3.00 -27.76
C ALA A 392 8.10 -1.52 -27.94
N ALA A 393 8.82 -0.66 -27.24
CA ALA A 393 8.71 0.78 -27.40
C ALA A 393 8.94 1.22 -28.84
N SER A 394 7.98 1.96 -29.40
CA SER A 394 8.08 2.49 -30.75
C SER A 394 7.14 3.69 -30.93
N PRO A 395 7.41 4.59 -31.89
CA PRO A 395 6.48 5.69 -32.24
C PRO A 395 5.09 5.15 -32.66
N ALA A 396 5.04 4.01 -33.39
CA ALA A 396 3.79 3.39 -33.81
C ALA A 396 2.95 2.93 -32.62
N LEU A 397 3.58 2.33 -31.58
CA LEU A 397 2.88 1.95 -30.37
C LEU A 397 2.39 3.19 -29.59
N ALA A 398 3.18 4.28 -29.56
CA ALA A 398 2.72 5.51 -28.92
C ALA A 398 1.47 6.08 -29.59
N ASP A 399 1.44 6.13 -30.96
CA ASP A 399 0.27 6.58 -31.72
C ASP A 399 -0.94 5.68 -31.49
N GLU A 400 -0.75 4.37 -31.44
CA GLU A 400 -1.80 3.38 -31.13
C GLU A 400 -2.40 3.62 -29.74
N LEU A 401 -1.57 3.81 -28.72
CA LEU A 401 -2.02 4.06 -27.35
C LEU A 401 -2.71 5.43 -27.20
N LEU A 402 -2.25 6.45 -27.92
CA LEU A 402 -2.93 7.76 -27.97
C LEU A 402 -4.32 7.62 -28.63
N ALA A 403 -4.44 6.86 -29.72
CA ALA A 403 -5.72 6.57 -30.36
C ALA A 403 -6.64 5.75 -29.44
N HIS A 404 -6.08 4.78 -28.69
CA HIS A 404 -6.82 4.01 -27.69
C HIS A 404 -7.40 4.94 -26.60
N CYS A 405 -6.60 5.82 -26.02
CA CYS A 405 -7.08 6.83 -25.06
C CYS A 405 -8.16 7.74 -25.69
N ALA A 406 -7.99 8.19 -26.92
CA ALA A 406 -8.95 9.05 -27.60
C ALA A 406 -10.29 8.36 -27.90
N SER A 407 -10.33 7.04 -28.01
CA SER A 407 -11.55 6.28 -28.17
C SER A 407 -12.37 6.11 -26.88
N ALA A 408 -11.71 6.19 -25.71
CA ALA A 408 -12.32 5.90 -24.43
C ALA A 408 -12.49 7.16 -23.52
N LEU A 409 -11.68 8.19 -23.75
CA LEU A 409 -11.63 9.38 -22.90
C LEU A 409 -12.08 10.64 -23.63
N ALA A 410 -12.61 11.61 -22.89
CA ALA A 410 -12.83 12.94 -23.41
C ALA A 410 -11.49 13.57 -23.84
N LYS A 411 -11.50 14.33 -24.95
CA LYS A 411 -10.29 14.88 -25.59
C LYS A 411 -9.35 15.61 -24.64
N TYR A 412 -9.86 16.37 -23.67
CA TYR A 412 -9.06 17.13 -22.72
C TYR A 412 -8.34 16.24 -21.68
N LYS A 413 -8.79 15.00 -21.49
CA LYS A 413 -8.16 14.02 -20.60
C LYS A 413 -7.06 13.19 -21.29
N CYS A 414 -7.07 13.16 -22.62
CA CYS A 414 -6.12 12.32 -23.36
C CYS A 414 -4.69 12.83 -23.19
N PRO A 415 -3.71 11.94 -23.01
CA PRO A 415 -2.30 12.31 -23.03
C PRO A 415 -1.96 12.98 -24.37
N ARG A 416 -1.18 14.07 -24.33
CA ARG A 416 -0.65 14.71 -25.54
C ARG A 416 0.59 14.01 -26.07
N SER A 417 1.25 13.24 -25.21
CA SER A 417 2.42 12.44 -25.60
C SER A 417 2.62 11.27 -24.64
N ILE A 418 3.25 10.21 -25.16
CA ILE A 418 3.63 9.03 -24.42
C ILE A 418 5.13 8.82 -24.54
N ASP A 419 5.80 8.62 -23.41
CA ASP A 419 7.17 8.14 -23.36
C ASP A 419 7.18 6.69 -22.86
N PHE A 420 8.26 5.96 -23.14
CA PHE A 420 8.41 4.58 -22.72
C PHE A 420 9.52 4.44 -21.68
N THR A 421 9.38 3.45 -20.82
CA THR A 421 10.39 3.05 -19.85
C THR A 421 10.51 1.54 -19.81
N ASP A 422 11.69 1.02 -19.49
CA ASP A 422 11.92 -0.42 -19.32
C ASP A 422 11.38 -0.93 -17.96
N ALA A 423 11.21 -0.02 -16.99
CA ALA A 423 10.67 -0.36 -15.68
C ALA A 423 10.03 0.87 -15.01
N MET A 424 8.80 0.70 -14.52
CA MET A 424 8.13 1.73 -13.71
C MET A 424 8.79 1.87 -12.34
N PRO A 425 8.98 3.09 -11.83
CA PRO A 425 9.54 3.33 -10.51
C PRO A 425 8.52 2.97 -9.41
N ARG A 426 8.33 1.67 -9.20
CA ARG A 426 7.49 1.13 -8.13
C ARG A 426 8.32 0.58 -6.99
N ASP A 427 7.82 0.70 -5.77
CA ASP A 427 8.36 -0.08 -4.67
C ASP A 427 7.91 -1.55 -4.76
N PRO A 428 8.50 -2.45 -3.98
CA PRO A 428 8.12 -3.86 -3.99
C PRO A 428 6.66 -4.15 -3.61
N ASN A 429 5.97 -3.18 -3.01
CA ASN A 429 4.53 -3.25 -2.71
C ASN A 429 3.67 -2.62 -3.83
N GLY A 430 4.26 -2.37 -4.99
CA GLY A 430 3.57 -1.86 -6.15
C GLY A 430 3.27 -0.36 -6.14
N LYS A 431 3.64 0.39 -5.09
CA LYS A 431 3.41 1.84 -5.03
C LYS A 431 4.27 2.57 -6.05
N LEU A 432 3.62 3.31 -6.95
CA LEU A 432 4.27 4.11 -7.98
C LEU A 432 4.83 5.43 -7.41
N TYR A 433 6.09 5.71 -7.69
CA TYR A 433 6.73 6.98 -7.37
C TYR A 433 6.62 7.95 -8.55
N LYS A 434 5.40 8.46 -8.84
CA LYS A 434 5.13 9.40 -9.96
C LYS A 434 6.10 10.58 -10.01
N ARG A 435 6.55 11.06 -8.85
CA ARG A 435 7.52 12.17 -8.78
C ARG A 435 8.81 11.89 -9.54
N ARG A 436 9.31 10.64 -9.53
CA ARG A 436 10.55 10.28 -10.25
C ARG A 436 10.41 10.42 -11.77
N LEU A 437 9.18 10.26 -12.29
CA LEU A 437 8.86 10.43 -13.70
C LEU A 437 8.53 11.89 -14.03
N ARG A 438 7.83 12.57 -13.15
CA ARG A 438 7.30 13.92 -13.36
C ARG A 438 8.33 15.03 -13.14
N ASP A 439 9.09 14.97 -12.03
CA ASP A 439 9.92 16.08 -11.57
C ASP A 439 10.96 16.54 -12.60
N PRO A 440 11.55 15.68 -13.47
CA PRO A 440 12.43 16.14 -14.56
C PRO A 440 11.80 17.14 -15.54
N TYR A 441 10.48 17.08 -15.75
CA TYR A 441 9.77 18.03 -16.62
C TYR A 441 9.49 19.38 -15.93
N TRP A 442 9.59 19.45 -14.62
CA TRP A 442 9.38 20.64 -13.80
C TRP A 442 10.67 21.33 -13.37
N ASP A 443 11.84 20.86 -13.86
CA ASP A 443 13.12 21.47 -13.49
C ASP A 443 13.15 22.96 -13.87
N GLY A 444 13.46 23.82 -12.86
CA GLY A 444 13.41 25.28 -13.00
C GLY A 444 12.01 25.93 -13.00
N ARG A 445 10.93 25.17 -12.87
CA ARG A 445 9.54 25.67 -12.80
C ARG A 445 8.87 25.25 -11.48
N ARG A 446 7.88 26.04 -11.01
CA ARG A 446 7.06 25.67 -9.83
C ARG A 446 5.69 25.19 -10.29
N ARG A 447 5.24 24.08 -9.74
CA ARG A 447 3.88 23.59 -9.90
C ARG A 447 2.95 24.37 -8.96
N GLY A 448 1.78 24.80 -9.46
CA GLY A 448 0.83 25.66 -8.73
C GLY A 448 -0.14 24.93 -7.78
N ILE A 449 0.13 23.67 -7.41
CA ILE A 449 -0.72 22.88 -6.49
C ILE A 449 -0.04 22.73 -5.13
#